data_189bb3cf45ea433335ecf0bcce5edc1d
#
_entry.id   189bb3cf45ea433335ecf0bcce5edc1d
#
_cell.length_a   1.000
_cell.length_b   1.000
_cell.length_c   1.000
_cell.angle_alpha   90.00
_cell.angle_beta   90.00
_cell.angle_gamma   90.00
#
_symmetry.space_group_name_H-M   'P 1'
#
loop_
_entity.id
_entity.type
_entity.pdbx_description
1 polymer ?
#
loop_
_entity_poly.entity_id
_entity_poly.type
_entity_poly.pdbx_seq_one_letter_code
_entity_poly.pdbx_strand_id
1 'polypeptide(L)'
;TFTGGEPTLRSDLVELVDAAQWFVTRLNTNGRRLTPELCKALYEASLDSVQVTLYSDKAAVHNTLVGADGFGDTVAGIKNAVNAGLIVSINTPLCSLNRDFSDTLRFAASLGVRYATCSGLIPSGAATTDGSLSTRLSETELEDILRTAVETANSLDMELDFTSPGWLPENTLRGLGLHLIPSCGACLSNMAVTPDGT
;
A
#
# COMPACT_ATOMS: atom_id res chain seq x y z
N THR A 1 5.42 -3.90 -11.90
CA THR A 1 4.25 -3.42 -11.13
C THR A 1 3.21 -2.83 -12.08
N PHE A 2 1.99 -3.34 -12.00
CA PHE A 2 0.81 -2.73 -12.64
C PHE A 2 0.26 -1.67 -11.69
N THR A 3 0.22 -0.43 -12.13
CA THR A 3 -0.21 0.73 -11.36
C THR A 3 -0.86 1.75 -12.29
N GLY A 4 -1.19 2.92 -11.79
CA GLY A 4 -1.78 4.01 -12.55
C GLY A 4 -2.81 4.74 -11.69
N GLY A 5 -3.93 5.17 -12.26
CA GLY A 5 -5.06 5.64 -11.47
C GLY A 5 -5.66 4.46 -10.69
N GLU A 6 -6.36 3.56 -11.38
CA GLU A 6 -6.83 2.30 -10.82
C GLU A 6 -6.73 1.21 -11.91
N PRO A 7 -5.75 0.30 -11.83
CA PRO A 7 -5.49 -0.68 -12.88
C PRO A 7 -6.62 -1.69 -13.06
N THR A 8 -7.42 -1.97 -12.03
CA THR A 8 -8.57 -2.89 -12.12
C THR A 8 -9.74 -2.34 -12.97
N LEU A 9 -9.63 -1.11 -13.47
CA LEU A 9 -10.57 -0.57 -14.46
C LEU A 9 -10.25 -1.02 -15.89
N ARG A 10 -9.04 -1.56 -16.14
CA ARG A 10 -8.67 -2.08 -17.46
C ARG A 10 -9.31 -3.44 -17.68
N SER A 11 -9.95 -3.60 -18.82
CA SER A 11 -10.59 -4.87 -19.22
C SER A 11 -9.58 -5.96 -19.60
N ASP A 12 -8.37 -5.56 -20.01
CA ASP A 12 -7.28 -6.43 -20.45
C ASP A 12 -6.23 -6.69 -19.34
N LEU A 13 -6.52 -6.33 -18.07
CA LEU A 13 -5.55 -6.47 -16.98
C LEU A 13 -5.03 -7.90 -16.81
N VAL A 14 -5.91 -8.90 -16.88
CA VAL A 14 -5.54 -10.30 -16.72
C VAL A 14 -4.61 -10.76 -17.85
N GLU A 15 -4.89 -10.35 -19.10
CA GLU A 15 -4.05 -10.63 -20.25
C GLU A 15 -2.66 -10.00 -20.13
N LEU A 16 -2.59 -8.77 -19.59
CA LEU A 16 -1.33 -8.09 -19.34
C LEU A 16 -0.50 -8.79 -18.25
N VAL A 17 -1.15 -9.29 -17.21
CA VAL A 17 -0.47 -10.07 -16.16
C VAL A 17 0.06 -11.36 -16.73
N ASP A 18 -0.73 -12.11 -17.50
CA ASP A 18 -0.31 -13.36 -18.17
C ASP A 18 0.87 -13.12 -19.11
N ALA A 19 0.84 -12.04 -19.89
CA ALA A 19 1.95 -11.68 -20.78
C ALA A 19 3.24 -11.31 -20.02
N ALA A 20 3.14 -10.93 -18.74
CA ALA A 20 4.26 -10.51 -17.89
C ALA A 20 4.80 -11.61 -16.96
N GLN A 21 4.36 -12.87 -17.08
CA GLN A 21 4.72 -13.98 -16.18
C GLN A 21 6.23 -14.30 -16.13
N TRP A 22 7.04 -13.73 -16.99
CA TRP A 22 8.52 -13.78 -16.95
C TRP A 22 9.15 -12.90 -15.87
N PHE A 23 8.37 -12.01 -15.27
CA PHE A 23 8.79 -11.06 -14.27
C PHE A 23 8.10 -11.35 -12.94
N VAL A 24 8.70 -10.92 -11.84
CA VAL A 24 7.96 -10.80 -10.59
C VAL A 24 6.97 -9.65 -10.74
N THR A 25 5.69 -9.98 -10.64
CA THR A 25 4.58 -9.05 -10.94
C THR A 25 3.87 -8.59 -9.66
N ARG A 26 3.52 -7.32 -9.63
CA ARG A 26 2.73 -6.72 -8.54
C ARG A 26 1.61 -5.86 -9.12
N LEU A 27 0.45 -5.94 -8.49
CA LEU A 27 -0.68 -5.06 -8.75
C LEU A 27 -0.84 -4.07 -7.59
N ASN A 28 -0.79 -2.76 -7.85
CA ASN A 28 -1.14 -1.73 -6.87
C ASN A 28 -2.56 -1.23 -7.15
N THR A 29 -3.45 -1.36 -6.18
CA THR A 29 -4.88 -1.06 -6.35
C THR A 29 -5.49 -0.48 -5.08
N ASN A 30 -6.64 0.20 -5.23
CA ASN A 30 -7.48 0.57 -4.09
C ASN A 30 -8.29 -0.62 -3.52
N GLY A 31 -8.26 -1.77 -4.17
CA GLY A 31 -8.90 -3.02 -3.75
C GLY A 31 -10.40 -3.13 -4.01
N ARG A 32 -11.09 -2.04 -4.37
CA ARG A 32 -12.56 -2.00 -4.45
C ARG A 32 -13.16 -2.91 -5.52
N ARG A 33 -12.41 -3.28 -6.53
CA ARG A 33 -12.85 -4.14 -7.63
C ARG A 33 -12.23 -5.55 -7.59
N LEU A 34 -11.55 -5.91 -6.52
CA LEU A 34 -11.01 -7.25 -6.33
C LEU A 34 -12.15 -8.22 -5.97
N THR A 35 -12.97 -8.57 -6.98
CA THR A 35 -13.99 -9.63 -6.83
C THR A 35 -13.34 -11.00 -6.72
N PRO A 36 -14.03 -12.03 -6.18
CA PRO A 36 -13.51 -13.39 -6.14
C PRO A 36 -13.07 -13.89 -7.54
N GLU A 37 -13.85 -13.58 -8.58
CA GLU A 37 -13.59 -13.98 -9.96
C GLU A 37 -12.31 -13.31 -10.51
N LEU A 38 -12.15 -12.00 -10.29
CA LEU A 38 -10.97 -11.27 -10.73
C LEU A 38 -9.72 -11.78 -9.97
N CYS A 39 -9.80 -11.95 -8.64
CA CYS A 39 -8.69 -12.48 -7.86
C CYS A 39 -8.26 -13.87 -8.33
N LYS A 40 -9.22 -14.75 -8.62
CA LYS A 40 -8.94 -16.06 -9.16
C LYS A 40 -8.25 -15.97 -10.54
N ALA A 41 -8.76 -15.14 -11.45
CA ALA A 41 -8.19 -14.96 -12.77
C ALA A 41 -6.76 -14.39 -12.71
N LEU A 42 -6.50 -13.43 -11.81
CA LEU A 42 -5.16 -12.86 -11.59
C LEU A 42 -4.18 -13.89 -11.01
N TYR A 43 -4.64 -14.75 -10.09
CA TYR A 43 -3.85 -15.85 -9.55
C TYR A 43 -3.50 -16.88 -10.64
N GLU A 44 -4.48 -17.28 -11.46
CA GLU A 44 -4.29 -18.20 -12.60
C GLU A 44 -3.36 -17.61 -13.69
N ALA A 45 -3.36 -16.26 -13.85
CA ALA A 45 -2.43 -15.55 -14.72
C ALA A 45 -1.02 -15.34 -14.10
N SER A 46 -0.74 -15.95 -12.95
CA SER A 46 0.54 -15.89 -12.25
C SER A 46 0.91 -14.51 -11.70
N LEU A 47 -0.07 -13.75 -11.23
CA LEU A 47 0.22 -12.54 -10.45
C LEU A 47 0.84 -12.92 -9.10
N ASP A 48 2.07 -12.42 -8.82
CA ASP A 48 2.78 -12.78 -7.59
C ASP A 48 2.22 -12.08 -6.36
N SER A 49 1.87 -10.79 -6.45
CA SER A 49 1.43 -10.03 -5.29
C SER A 49 0.47 -8.90 -5.62
N VAL A 50 -0.37 -8.57 -4.64
CA VAL A 50 -1.29 -7.42 -4.68
C VAL A 50 -0.96 -6.50 -3.52
N GLN A 51 -0.75 -5.23 -3.80
CA GLN A 51 -0.66 -4.18 -2.79
C GLN A 51 -1.93 -3.36 -2.78
N VAL A 52 -2.64 -3.37 -1.64
CA VAL A 52 -3.90 -2.64 -1.48
C VAL A 52 -3.68 -1.41 -0.61
N THR A 53 -4.15 -0.25 -1.06
CA THR A 53 -4.10 0.96 -0.24
C THR A 53 -5.19 0.92 0.83
N LEU A 54 -4.78 0.83 2.11
CA LEU A 54 -5.66 0.85 3.27
C LEU A 54 -5.22 1.96 4.22
N TYR A 55 -5.99 3.02 4.34
CA TYR A 55 -5.61 4.19 5.14
C TYR A 55 -5.86 4.02 6.64
N SER A 56 -6.84 3.21 7.05
CA SER A 56 -7.21 2.99 8.45
C SER A 56 -8.09 1.76 8.59
N ASP A 57 -8.11 1.17 9.78
CA ASP A 57 -9.09 0.19 10.25
C ASP A 57 -10.49 0.80 10.49
N LYS A 58 -10.55 2.14 10.60
CA LYS A 58 -11.77 2.91 10.83
C LYS A 58 -12.37 3.39 9.52
N ALA A 59 -13.57 2.91 9.16
CA ALA A 59 -14.23 3.26 7.92
C ALA A 59 -14.33 4.78 7.69
N ALA A 60 -14.68 5.53 8.74
CA ALA A 60 -14.80 7.00 8.64
C ALA A 60 -13.49 7.68 8.24
N VAL A 61 -12.35 7.24 8.81
CA VAL A 61 -11.02 7.79 8.49
C VAL A 61 -10.61 7.39 7.08
N HIS A 62 -10.75 6.09 6.73
CA HIS A 62 -10.44 5.60 5.39
C HIS A 62 -11.23 6.35 4.33
N ASN A 63 -12.55 6.44 4.48
CA ASN A 63 -13.44 7.09 3.52
C ASN A 63 -13.16 8.59 3.39
N THR A 64 -12.81 9.27 4.48
CA THR A 64 -12.39 10.67 4.44
C THR A 64 -11.13 10.84 3.59
N LEU A 65 -10.12 9.97 3.79
CA LEU A 65 -8.83 10.08 3.08
C LEU A 65 -8.93 9.68 1.60
N VAL A 66 -9.82 8.76 1.24
CA VAL A 66 -10.06 8.42 -0.18
C VAL A 66 -11.07 9.33 -0.86
N GLY A 67 -11.82 10.13 -0.09
CA GLY A 67 -12.87 11.02 -0.62
C GLY A 67 -14.11 10.28 -1.15
N ALA A 68 -14.35 9.04 -0.71
CA ALA A 68 -15.47 8.22 -1.15
C ALA A 68 -15.80 7.14 -0.11
N ASP A 69 -17.03 6.65 -0.12
CA ASP A 69 -17.42 5.46 0.65
C ASP A 69 -16.89 4.21 -0.05
N GLY A 70 -15.77 3.68 0.44
CA GLY A 70 -15.06 2.58 -0.19
C GLY A 70 -14.44 1.57 0.77
N PHE A 71 -14.49 1.82 2.09
CA PHE A 71 -13.86 0.96 3.10
C PHE A 71 -14.33 -0.49 3.02
N GLY A 72 -15.65 -0.70 2.95
CA GLY A 72 -16.24 -2.04 2.86
C GLY A 72 -15.76 -2.81 1.63
N ASP A 73 -15.74 -2.16 0.46
CA ASP A 73 -15.27 -2.75 -0.79
C ASP A 73 -13.78 -3.09 -0.72
N THR A 74 -12.95 -2.17 -0.18
CA THR A 74 -11.50 -2.39 -0.01
C THR A 74 -11.23 -3.58 0.91
N VAL A 75 -11.92 -3.68 2.03
CA VAL A 75 -11.79 -4.81 2.98
C VAL A 75 -12.25 -6.13 2.34
N ALA A 76 -13.36 -6.12 1.60
CA ALA A 76 -13.82 -7.28 0.86
C ALA A 76 -12.78 -7.71 -0.19
N GLY A 77 -12.20 -6.76 -0.93
CA GLY A 77 -11.15 -7.02 -1.91
C GLY A 77 -9.90 -7.65 -1.30
N ILE A 78 -9.44 -7.18 -0.14
CA ILE A 78 -8.32 -7.78 0.60
C ILE A 78 -8.63 -9.25 0.93
N LYS A 79 -9.82 -9.52 1.49
CA LYS A 79 -10.24 -10.89 1.81
C LYS A 79 -10.32 -11.78 0.58
N ASN A 80 -10.87 -11.29 -0.52
CA ASN A 80 -10.97 -12.02 -1.77
C ASN A 80 -9.60 -12.39 -2.32
N ALA A 81 -8.64 -11.45 -2.29
CA ALA A 81 -7.27 -11.69 -2.75
C ALA A 81 -6.54 -12.71 -1.88
N VAL A 82 -6.65 -12.61 -0.55
CA VAL A 82 -6.10 -13.61 0.39
C VAL A 82 -6.73 -14.98 0.16
N ASN A 83 -8.06 -15.06 0.02
CA ASN A 83 -8.76 -16.32 -0.22
C ASN A 83 -8.42 -16.96 -1.57
N ALA A 84 -8.06 -16.17 -2.58
CA ALA A 84 -7.60 -16.67 -3.87
C ALA A 84 -6.14 -17.19 -3.84
N GLY A 85 -5.42 -17.01 -2.72
CA GLY A 85 -4.02 -17.43 -2.57
C GLY A 85 -2.98 -16.43 -3.04
N LEU A 86 -3.39 -15.19 -3.36
CA LEU A 86 -2.46 -14.12 -3.71
C LEU A 86 -1.69 -13.65 -2.47
N ILE A 87 -0.43 -13.26 -2.65
CA ILE A 87 0.33 -12.57 -1.61
C ILE A 87 -0.19 -11.14 -1.52
N VAL A 88 -0.78 -10.79 -0.37
CA VAL A 88 -1.39 -9.47 -0.17
C VAL A 88 -0.53 -8.64 0.77
N SER A 89 -0.21 -7.43 0.35
CA SER A 89 0.35 -6.37 1.20
C SER A 89 -0.61 -5.20 1.29
N ILE A 90 -0.55 -4.45 2.39
CA ILE A 90 -1.19 -3.14 2.47
C ILE A 90 -0.16 -2.02 2.28
N ASN A 91 -0.61 -0.89 1.77
CA ASN A 91 0.14 0.37 1.80
C ASN A 91 -0.68 1.45 2.48
N THR A 92 -0.07 2.12 3.47
CA THR A 92 -0.72 3.18 4.24
C THR A 92 0.08 4.47 4.16
N PRO A 93 -0.33 5.47 3.36
CA PRO A 93 0.20 6.82 3.47
C PRO A 93 -0.19 7.43 4.83
N LEU A 94 0.80 7.81 5.64
CA LEU A 94 0.60 8.32 7.00
C LEU A 94 0.38 9.83 7.02
N CYS A 95 -0.61 10.24 7.79
CA CYS A 95 -0.94 11.64 8.05
C CYS A 95 -1.52 11.80 9.46
N SER A 96 -1.87 13.03 9.85
CA SER A 96 -2.42 13.30 11.18
C SER A 96 -3.77 12.66 11.47
N LEU A 97 -4.51 12.23 10.42
CA LEU A 97 -5.84 11.61 10.56
C LEU A 97 -5.78 10.12 10.84
N ASN A 98 -4.68 9.44 10.52
CA ASN A 98 -4.52 7.99 10.69
C ASN A 98 -3.29 7.60 11.54
N ARG A 99 -3.04 8.37 12.61
CA ARG A 99 -1.91 8.13 13.55
C ARG A 99 -1.97 6.77 14.23
N ASP A 100 -3.17 6.19 14.39
CA ASP A 100 -3.39 4.86 15.00
C ASP A 100 -3.00 3.73 14.03
N PHE A 101 -1.85 3.86 13.34
CA PHE A 101 -1.41 2.91 12.32
C PHE A 101 -1.20 1.50 12.87
N SER A 102 -0.82 1.35 14.13
CA SER A 102 -0.72 0.06 14.80
C SER A 102 -2.06 -0.70 14.83
N ASP A 103 -3.19 -0.01 14.98
CA ASP A 103 -4.52 -0.63 14.92
C ASP A 103 -4.85 -1.08 13.50
N THR A 104 -4.46 -0.29 12.50
CA THR A 104 -4.56 -0.68 11.09
C THR A 104 -3.73 -1.94 10.78
N LEU A 105 -2.53 -2.08 11.34
CA LEU A 105 -1.72 -3.31 11.20
C LEU A 105 -2.40 -4.52 11.85
N ARG A 106 -2.93 -4.38 13.08
CA ARG A 106 -3.69 -5.46 13.74
C ARG A 106 -4.91 -5.88 12.91
N PHE A 107 -5.62 -4.90 12.37
CA PHE A 107 -6.76 -5.16 11.51
C PHE A 107 -6.35 -5.91 10.24
N ALA A 108 -5.32 -5.44 9.54
CA ALA A 108 -4.80 -6.09 8.34
C ALA A 108 -4.32 -7.54 8.63
N ALA A 109 -3.63 -7.77 9.75
CA ALA A 109 -3.23 -9.10 10.18
C ALA A 109 -4.44 -10.03 10.40
N SER A 110 -5.54 -9.51 10.97
CA SER A 110 -6.79 -10.25 11.15
C SER A 110 -7.46 -10.67 9.82
N LEU A 111 -7.13 -9.98 8.73
CA LEU A 111 -7.58 -10.30 7.38
C LEU A 111 -6.64 -11.29 6.65
N GLY A 112 -5.55 -11.73 7.29
CA GLY A 112 -4.56 -12.64 6.71
C GLY A 112 -3.39 -11.95 6.00
N VAL A 113 -3.27 -10.63 6.09
CA VAL A 113 -2.15 -9.87 5.52
C VAL A 113 -0.91 -10.05 6.40
N ARG A 114 0.26 -10.25 5.76
CA ARG A 114 1.56 -10.42 6.43
C ARG A 114 2.59 -9.37 6.05
N TYR A 115 2.30 -8.53 5.08
CA TYR A 115 3.21 -7.53 4.54
C TYR A 115 2.53 -6.17 4.58
N ALA A 116 3.21 -5.18 5.13
CA ALA A 116 2.74 -3.81 5.17
C ALA A 116 3.84 -2.85 4.72
N THR A 117 3.44 -1.84 3.99
CA THR A 117 4.29 -0.67 3.72
C THR A 117 3.59 0.57 4.22
N CYS A 118 4.37 1.55 4.63
CA CYS A 118 3.86 2.88 4.90
C CYS A 118 4.76 3.95 4.30
N SER A 119 4.20 5.12 4.11
CA SER A 119 4.90 6.27 3.54
C SER A 119 4.46 7.55 4.24
N GLY A 120 5.27 8.59 4.20
CA GLY A 120 4.78 9.94 4.49
C GLY A 120 3.81 10.40 3.39
N LEU A 121 2.98 11.39 3.70
CA LEU A 121 2.06 11.97 2.73
C LEU A 121 2.83 12.75 1.65
N ILE A 122 2.86 12.21 0.43
CA ILE A 122 3.50 12.87 -0.72
C ILE A 122 2.51 13.90 -1.28
N PRO A 123 2.87 15.20 -1.36
CA PRO A 123 1.99 16.23 -1.89
C PRO A 123 1.91 16.14 -3.42
N SER A 124 1.04 15.27 -3.92
CA SER A 124 0.76 15.12 -5.34
C SER A 124 -0.73 14.91 -5.60
N GLY A 125 -1.23 15.32 -6.74
CA GLY A 125 -2.65 15.20 -7.08
C GLY A 125 -3.55 15.93 -6.06
N ALA A 126 -4.58 15.27 -5.57
CA ALA A 126 -5.51 15.81 -4.57
C ALA A 126 -4.83 16.15 -3.23
N ALA A 127 -3.68 15.56 -2.92
CA ALA A 127 -2.93 15.85 -1.69
C ALA A 127 -2.15 17.18 -1.74
N THR A 128 -2.25 17.96 -2.81
CA THR A 128 -1.66 19.31 -2.92
C THR A 128 -2.56 20.42 -2.37
N THR A 129 -3.80 20.11 -2.00
CA THR A 129 -4.71 21.10 -1.41
C THR A 129 -4.25 21.55 -0.04
N ASP A 130 -4.53 22.80 0.34
CA ASP A 130 -4.15 23.36 1.65
C ASP A 130 -4.66 22.49 2.82
N GLY A 131 -5.87 21.92 2.69
CA GLY A 131 -6.44 21.01 3.68
C GLY A 131 -5.61 19.71 3.82
N SER A 132 -5.13 19.15 2.72
CA SER A 132 -4.29 17.94 2.75
C SER A 132 -2.89 18.22 3.29
N LEU A 133 -2.29 19.36 2.92
CA LEU A 133 -0.97 19.75 3.42
C LEU A 133 -0.96 19.98 4.93
N SER A 134 -2.05 20.46 5.51
CA SER A 134 -2.20 20.64 6.97
C SER A 134 -2.23 19.31 7.74
N THR A 135 -2.44 18.18 7.06
CA THR A 135 -2.42 16.86 7.70
C THR A 135 -1.03 16.18 7.69
N ARG A 136 -0.02 16.83 7.15
CA ARG A 136 1.35 16.31 7.11
C ARG A 136 1.92 16.14 8.50
N LEU A 137 2.56 15.01 8.75
CA LEU A 137 3.26 14.74 10.00
C LEU A 137 4.64 15.42 10.02
N SER A 138 5.07 15.87 11.20
CA SER A 138 6.47 16.20 11.44
C SER A 138 7.33 14.94 11.50
N GLU A 139 8.65 15.13 11.42
CA GLU A 139 9.63 14.04 11.54
C GLU A 139 9.47 13.28 12.87
N THR A 140 9.36 14.01 13.98
CA THR A 140 9.17 13.41 15.31
C THR A 140 7.88 12.61 15.43
N GLU A 141 6.77 13.17 14.94
CA GLU A 141 5.48 12.45 14.94
C GLU A 141 5.52 11.18 14.11
N LEU A 142 6.18 11.23 12.96
CA LEU A 142 6.35 10.07 12.10
C LEU A 142 7.23 9.01 12.76
N GLU A 143 8.33 9.42 13.42
CA GLU A 143 9.21 8.51 14.17
C GLU A 143 8.44 7.79 15.29
N ASP A 144 7.63 8.52 16.07
CA ASP A 144 6.83 7.94 17.16
C ASP A 144 5.81 6.91 16.64
N ILE A 145 5.13 7.22 15.53
CA ILE A 145 4.19 6.29 14.89
C ILE A 145 4.94 5.04 14.39
N LEU A 146 6.08 5.21 13.73
CA LEU A 146 6.85 4.08 13.21
C LEU A 146 7.40 3.19 14.33
N ARG A 147 7.82 3.74 15.45
CA ARG A 147 8.29 3.00 16.61
C ARG A 147 7.24 2.00 17.10
N THR A 148 6.03 2.48 17.35
CA THR A 148 4.91 1.63 17.80
C THR A 148 4.44 0.68 16.70
N ALA A 149 4.50 1.09 15.44
CA ALA A 149 4.15 0.26 14.30
C ALA A 149 5.11 -0.93 14.12
N VAL A 150 6.42 -0.71 14.24
CA VAL A 150 7.44 -1.79 14.16
C VAL A 150 7.26 -2.80 15.30
N GLU A 151 7.08 -2.31 16.54
CA GLU A 151 6.80 -3.20 17.69
C GLU A 151 5.53 -4.04 17.45
N THR A 152 4.48 -3.41 16.92
CA THR A 152 3.22 -4.08 16.59
C THR A 152 3.41 -5.11 15.47
N ALA A 153 4.08 -4.75 14.37
CA ALA A 153 4.33 -5.63 13.25
C ALA A 153 5.13 -6.88 13.70
N ASN A 154 6.19 -6.69 14.49
CA ASN A 154 6.97 -7.78 15.07
C ASN A 154 6.11 -8.71 15.94
N SER A 155 5.19 -8.16 16.76
CA SER A 155 4.30 -8.98 17.59
C SER A 155 3.27 -9.78 16.80
N LEU A 156 3.00 -9.40 15.56
CA LEU A 156 2.03 -10.02 14.65
C LEU A 156 2.70 -10.93 13.59
N ASP A 157 4.02 -11.08 13.63
CA ASP A 157 4.79 -11.75 12.58
C ASP A 157 4.49 -11.16 11.19
N MET A 158 4.49 -9.83 11.12
CA MET A 158 4.30 -9.04 9.89
C MET A 158 5.60 -8.36 9.50
N GLU A 159 5.90 -8.33 8.22
CA GLU A 159 6.96 -7.47 7.67
C GLU A 159 6.42 -6.06 7.44
N LEU A 160 7.15 -5.05 7.93
CA LEU A 160 6.81 -3.64 7.77
C LEU A 160 7.98 -2.89 7.15
N ASP A 161 7.72 -2.19 6.05
CA ASP A 161 8.67 -1.29 5.39
C ASP A 161 8.15 0.15 5.34
N PHE A 162 9.08 1.10 5.51
CA PHE A 162 8.84 2.52 5.25
C PHE A 162 9.40 2.90 3.89
N THR A 163 8.59 3.50 3.02
CA THR A 163 8.91 3.64 1.58
C THR A 163 9.14 5.09 1.11
N SER A 164 9.22 6.07 2.02
CA SER A 164 9.45 7.48 1.64
C SER A 164 10.90 7.89 1.79
N PRO A 165 11.65 8.06 0.68
CA PRO A 165 13.02 8.55 0.73
C PRO A 165 13.10 9.98 1.28
N GLY A 166 14.11 10.25 2.12
CA GLY A 166 14.41 11.60 2.59
C GLY A 166 13.45 12.17 3.65
N TRP A 167 12.52 11.37 4.19
CA TRP A 167 11.62 11.79 5.26
C TRP A 167 12.23 11.60 6.66
N LEU A 168 13.00 10.54 6.83
CA LEU A 168 13.73 10.24 8.06
C LEU A 168 15.18 9.89 7.72
N PRO A 169 16.13 10.24 8.61
CA PRO A 169 17.53 9.83 8.46
C PRO A 169 17.68 8.30 8.48
N GLU A 170 18.66 7.78 7.76
CA GLU A 170 18.94 6.35 7.69
C GLU A 170 19.21 5.73 9.07
N ASN A 171 19.98 6.44 9.91
CA ASN A 171 20.29 5.99 11.27
C ASN A 171 19.02 5.87 12.13
N THR A 172 18.05 6.77 11.97
CA THR A 172 16.75 6.70 12.65
C THR A 172 16.00 5.45 12.20
N LEU A 173 15.88 5.21 10.88
CA LEU A 173 15.19 4.02 10.35
C LEU A 173 15.82 2.72 10.84
N ARG A 174 17.16 2.62 10.80
CA ARG A 174 17.88 1.46 11.33
C ARG A 174 17.70 1.29 12.83
N GLY A 175 17.71 2.38 13.59
CA GLY A 175 17.44 2.38 15.03
C GLY A 175 16.03 1.91 15.40
N LEU A 176 15.07 2.08 14.50
CA LEU A 176 13.70 1.56 14.63
C LEU A 176 13.58 0.08 14.22
N GLY A 177 14.63 -0.53 13.67
CA GLY A 177 14.58 -1.90 13.15
C GLY A 177 14.10 -2.03 11.71
N LEU A 178 13.99 -0.91 10.99
CA LEU A 178 13.68 -0.89 9.55
C LEU A 178 14.98 -1.05 8.76
N HIS A 179 15.14 -2.17 8.09
CA HIS A 179 16.40 -2.50 7.41
C HIS A 179 16.42 -2.05 5.95
N LEU A 180 15.27 -1.95 5.32
CA LEU A 180 15.13 -1.44 3.97
C LEU A 180 15.19 0.09 3.99
N ILE A 181 16.24 0.66 3.43
CA ILE A 181 16.37 2.11 3.29
C ILE A 181 15.65 2.54 2.03
N PRO A 182 14.61 3.40 2.15
CA PRO A 182 13.82 3.79 0.99
C PRO A 182 14.66 4.56 -0.03
N SER A 183 14.53 4.14 -1.29
CA SER A 183 15.13 4.80 -2.45
C SER A 183 14.10 4.90 -3.56
N CYS A 184 14.08 6.02 -4.24
CA CYS A 184 13.20 6.18 -5.40
C CYS A 184 13.66 5.31 -6.58
N GLY A 185 14.95 5.00 -6.70
CA GLY A 185 15.54 4.19 -7.78
C GLY A 185 15.39 4.78 -9.18
N ALA A 186 14.82 5.99 -9.33
CA ALA A 186 14.64 6.63 -10.63
C ALA A 186 15.98 6.78 -11.36
N CYS A 187 15.99 6.47 -12.66
CA CYS A 187 17.16 6.46 -13.53
C CYS A 187 18.24 5.42 -13.17
N LEU A 188 18.06 4.59 -12.14
CA LEU A 188 19.00 3.55 -11.74
C LEU A 188 18.37 2.15 -11.82
N SER A 189 17.26 1.94 -11.13
CA SER A 189 16.60 0.64 -11.00
C SER A 189 15.11 0.68 -11.34
N ASN A 190 14.53 1.87 -11.45
CA ASN A 190 13.12 2.05 -11.75
C ASN A 190 12.92 2.85 -13.03
N MET A 191 12.05 2.33 -13.88
CA MET A 191 11.46 3.06 -14.98
C MET A 191 9.96 2.81 -15.03
N ALA A 192 9.23 3.72 -15.63
CA ALA A 192 7.80 3.56 -15.88
C ALA A 192 7.56 3.53 -17.39
N VAL A 193 6.59 2.70 -17.78
CA VAL A 193 6.03 2.73 -19.13
C VAL A 193 4.61 3.26 -19.01
N THR A 194 4.34 4.35 -19.72
CA THR A 194 3.01 4.97 -19.70
C THR A 194 2.00 4.17 -20.54
N PRO A 195 0.68 4.39 -20.40
CA PRO A 195 -0.33 3.62 -21.13
C PRO A 195 -0.23 3.71 -22.66
N ASP A 196 0.42 4.73 -23.18
CA ASP A 196 0.74 4.90 -24.60
C ASP A 196 2.08 4.30 -25.04
N GLY A 197 2.80 3.66 -24.12
CA GLY A 197 4.05 2.93 -24.40
C GLY A 197 5.31 3.80 -24.39
N THR A 198 5.25 5.04 -23.85
CA THR A 198 6.42 5.90 -23.72
C THR A 198 7.09 5.82 -22.37
#